data_9cc06318ce6004b080ab7b108a62b687
#
_entry.id   9cc06318ce6004b080ab7b108a62b687
#
_cell.length_a   1.000
_cell.length_b   1.000
_cell.length_c   1.000
_cell.angle_alpha   90.00
_cell.angle_beta   90.00
_cell.angle_gamma   90.00
#
_symmetry.space_group_name_H-M   'P 1'
#
loop_
_entity.id
_entity.type
_entity.pdbx_description
1 polymer ?
#
loop_
_entity_poly.entity_id
_entity_poly.type
_entity_poly.pdbx_seq_one_letter_code
_entity_poly.pdbx_strand_id
1 'polypeptide(L)'
;MPQDPTTRFYAENASTYAEHANAPSRERLDPFLARLTQGARILELGCGNGRDSAEMLSRGFRVTPTDGIAEIAAEASRRLKMPVSVLPFSEITAVSAFDGIWANACLLHVPRVDLGAVLSRIHRALRQGGVFYASFKGGEAEGHDALGRYYNYPSMPWLMMLGETLPWSYLAVDMTHGGAYDGQPTDWLHLLAVKA
;
A
#
# COMPACT_ATOMS: atom_id res chain seq x y z
N MET A 1 7.68 5.75 24.15
CA MET A 1 8.82 5.25 23.37
C MET A 1 9.10 6.29 22.28
N PRO A 2 10.38 6.53 21.88
CA PRO A 2 10.62 7.41 20.75
C PRO A 2 9.92 6.85 19.51
N GLN A 3 9.31 7.76 18.74
CA GLN A 3 8.61 7.42 17.50
C GLN A 3 9.63 6.85 16.49
N ASP A 4 9.23 5.79 15.76
CA ASP A 4 10.04 5.20 14.70
C ASP A 4 10.48 6.28 13.67
N PRO A 5 11.76 6.26 13.20
CA PRO A 5 12.29 7.29 12.30
C PRO A 5 11.46 7.49 11.03
N THR A 6 10.91 6.44 10.45
CA THR A 6 10.04 6.50 9.26
C THR A 6 8.75 7.25 9.56
N THR A 7 8.07 6.89 10.64
CA THR A 7 6.85 7.56 11.12
C THR A 7 7.12 9.04 11.38
N ARG A 8 8.22 9.36 12.07
CA ARG A 8 8.60 10.74 12.35
C ARG A 8 8.84 11.54 11.07
N PHE A 9 9.60 10.98 10.10
CA PHE A 9 9.84 11.65 8.82
C PHE A 9 8.53 12.06 8.13
N TYR A 10 7.58 11.14 7.99
CA TYR A 10 6.31 11.43 7.32
C TYR A 10 5.43 12.37 8.13
N ALA A 11 5.41 12.29 9.46
CA ALA A 11 4.66 13.21 10.30
C ALA A 11 5.18 14.65 10.17
N GLU A 12 6.52 14.84 10.25
CA GLU A 12 7.15 16.15 10.15
C GLU A 12 7.05 16.76 8.73
N ASN A 13 6.92 15.93 7.69
CA ASN A 13 6.90 16.36 6.30
C ASN A 13 5.54 16.18 5.61
N ALA A 14 4.45 15.98 6.35
CA ALA A 14 3.15 15.60 5.80
C ALA A 14 2.64 16.59 4.73
N SER A 15 2.74 17.91 4.96
CA SER A 15 2.31 18.93 4.02
C SER A 15 3.13 18.89 2.72
N THR A 16 4.46 18.91 2.84
CA THR A 16 5.36 18.86 1.68
C THR A 16 5.20 17.56 0.90
N TYR A 17 5.03 16.44 1.61
CA TYR A 17 4.78 15.15 0.98
C TYR A 17 3.47 15.13 0.19
N ALA A 18 2.41 15.75 0.72
CA ALA A 18 1.13 15.86 0.05
C ALA A 18 1.17 16.74 -1.22
N GLU A 19 2.06 17.72 -1.25
CA GLU A 19 2.27 18.59 -2.42
C GLU A 19 2.99 17.86 -3.57
N HIS A 20 3.79 16.83 -3.28
CA HIS A 20 4.41 15.96 -4.28
C HIS A 20 3.36 15.04 -4.95
N ALA A 21 2.35 15.67 -5.55
CA ALA A 21 1.25 14.97 -6.18
C ALA A 21 1.64 14.49 -7.59
N ASN A 22 2.21 13.32 -7.68
CA ASN A 22 2.26 12.59 -8.95
C ASN A 22 0.84 12.16 -9.37
N ALA A 23 0.61 12.00 -10.66
CA ALA A 23 -0.63 11.39 -11.14
C ALA A 23 -0.82 9.96 -10.57
N PRO A 24 -2.06 9.46 -10.44
CA PRO A 24 -2.30 8.07 -10.08
C PRO A 24 -1.55 7.11 -11.00
N SER A 25 -1.04 6.02 -10.47
CA SER A 25 -0.37 4.99 -11.26
C SER A 25 -1.41 4.17 -12.04
N ARG A 26 -1.99 4.75 -13.09
CA ARG A 26 -3.04 4.10 -13.89
C ARG A 26 -2.58 2.77 -14.47
N GLU A 27 -1.33 2.64 -14.85
CA GLU A 27 -0.75 1.40 -15.35
C GLU A 27 -0.94 0.23 -14.37
N ARG A 28 -0.94 0.51 -13.06
CA ARG A 28 -1.12 -0.49 -11.99
C ARG A 28 -2.55 -0.52 -11.45
N LEU A 29 -3.17 0.64 -11.36
CA LEU A 29 -4.53 0.76 -10.85
C LEU A 29 -5.57 0.16 -11.80
N ASP A 30 -5.41 0.35 -13.11
CA ASP A 30 -6.37 -0.16 -14.10
C ASP A 30 -6.49 -1.69 -14.10
N PRO A 31 -5.39 -2.48 -14.12
CA PRO A 31 -5.48 -3.94 -14.00
C PRO A 31 -6.06 -4.42 -12.68
N PHE A 32 -5.81 -3.72 -11.57
CA PHE A 32 -6.40 -4.02 -10.28
C PHE A 32 -7.91 -3.79 -10.29
N LEU A 33 -8.37 -2.62 -10.75
CA LEU A 33 -9.79 -2.26 -10.80
C LEU A 33 -10.57 -3.11 -11.80
N ALA A 34 -9.97 -3.53 -12.92
CA ALA A 34 -10.58 -4.41 -13.91
C ALA A 34 -10.94 -5.80 -13.36
N ARG A 35 -10.36 -6.21 -12.24
CA ARG A 35 -10.70 -7.46 -11.54
C ARG A 35 -11.83 -7.32 -10.54
N LEU A 36 -12.29 -6.11 -10.30
CA LEU A 36 -13.35 -5.80 -9.33
C LEU A 36 -14.66 -5.45 -10.04
N THR A 37 -15.77 -5.79 -9.42
CA THR A 37 -17.08 -5.36 -9.91
C THR A 37 -17.30 -3.87 -9.62
N GLN A 38 -18.11 -3.21 -10.44
CA GLN A 38 -18.48 -1.82 -10.23
C GLN A 38 -19.08 -1.62 -8.83
N GLY A 39 -18.64 -0.58 -8.13
CA GLY A 39 -19.09 -0.29 -6.76
C GLY A 39 -18.48 -1.19 -5.68
N ALA A 40 -17.48 -2.00 -6.02
CA ALA A 40 -16.74 -2.83 -5.06
C ALA A 40 -16.16 -2.00 -3.90
N ARG A 41 -16.05 -2.63 -2.74
CA ARG A 41 -15.49 -2.04 -1.52
C ARG A 41 -13.99 -2.23 -1.50
N ILE A 42 -13.24 -1.13 -1.51
CA ILE A 42 -11.78 -1.13 -1.52
C ILE A 42 -11.27 -0.52 -0.23
N LEU A 43 -10.35 -1.21 0.45
CA LEU A 43 -9.52 -0.64 1.50
C LEU A 43 -8.22 -0.14 0.86
N GLU A 44 -7.91 1.13 1.03
CA GLU A 44 -6.59 1.66 0.68
C GLU A 44 -5.74 1.79 1.95
N LEU A 45 -4.59 1.13 1.94
CA LEU A 45 -3.59 1.17 3.00
C LEU A 45 -2.47 2.15 2.62
N GLY A 46 -2.13 3.06 3.52
CA GLY A 46 -1.10 4.07 3.26
C GLY A 46 -1.47 4.98 2.10
N CYS A 47 -2.65 5.62 2.17
CA CYS A 47 -3.19 6.40 1.05
C CYS A 47 -2.36 7.67 0.73
N GLY A 48 -1.42 8.06 1.60
CA GLY A 48 -0.60 9.24 1.42
C GLY A 48 -1.46 10.50 1.24
N ASN A 49 -1.31 11.18 0.11
CA ASN A 49 -2.10 12.38 -0.21
C ASN A 49 -3.50 12.07 -0.78
N GLY A 50 -3.92 10.82 -0.85
CA GLY A 50 -5.25 10.40 -1.31
C GLY A 50 -5.45 10.39 -2.83
N ARG A 51 -4.39 10.46 -3.64
CA ARG A 51 -4.49 10.53 -5.12
C ARG A 51 -5.15 9.28 -5.71
N ASP A 52 -4.74 8.08 -5.25
CA ASP A 52 -5.26 6.81 -5.77
C ASP A 52 -6.72 6.61 -5.27
N SER A 53 -7.02 6.99 -4.01
CA SER A 53 -8.40 7.08 -3.49
C SER A 53 -9.28 7.96 -4.37
N ALA A 54 -8.82 9.17 -4.71
CA ALA A 54 -9.60 10.11 -5.54
C ALA A 54 -9.93 9.51 -6.91
N GLU A 55 -8.96 8.83 -7.54
CA GLU A 55 -9.16 8.15 -8.83
C GLU A 55 -10.15 7.00 -8.69
N MET A 56 -10.02 6.14 -7.67
CA MET A 56 -10.94 5.03 -7.44
C MET A 56 -12.37 5.52 -7.16
N LEU A 57 -12.52 6.57 -6.34
CA LEU A 57 -13.82 7.18 -6.04
C LEU A 57 -14.46 7.78 -7.30
N SER A 58 -13.69 8.48 -8.15
CA SER A 58 -14.18 9.06 -9.40
C SER A 58 -14.71 8.02 -10.39
N ARG A 59 -14.20 6.77 -10.28
CA ARG A 59 -14.63 5.62 -11.07
C ARG A 59 -15.79 4.85 -10.43
N GLY A 60 -16.37 5.35 -9.33
CA GLY A 60 -17.57 4.79 -8.69
C GLY A 60 -17.31 3.62 -7.74
N PHE A 61 -16.07 3.39 -7.30
CA PHE A 61 -15.75 2.43 -6.24
C PHE A 61 -16.04 3.00 -4.85
N ARG A 62 -16.27 2.13 -3.87
CA ARG A 62 -16.47 2.52 -2.46
C ARG A 62 -15.14 2.38 -1.74
N VAL A 63 -14.40 3.47 -1.61
CA VAL A 63 -13.07 3.46 -1.01
C VAL A 63 -13.13 3.78 0.47
N THR A 64 -12.39 3.03 1.27
CA THR A 64 -12.05 3.32 2.66
C THR A 64 -10.56 3.69 2.69
N PRO A 65 -10.22 4.99 2.55
CA PRO A 65 -8.83 5.41 2.59
C PRO A 65 -8.30 5.39 4.02
N THR A 66 -7.09 4.88 4.21
CA THR A 66 -6.42 4.84 5.51
C THR A 66 -4.94 5.17 5.40
N ASP A 67 -4.37 5.74 6.45
CA ASP A 67 -2.93 5.90 6.59
C ASP A 67 -2.52 5.58 8.02
N GLY A 68 -1.31 5.07 8.23
CA GLY A 68 -0.78 4.78 9.57
C GLY A 68 -0.34 6.03 10.35
N ILE A 69 -0.25 7.17 9.68
CA ILE A 69 0.30 8.41 10.22
C ILE A 69 -0.81 9.47 10.27
N ALA A 70 -1.07 9.98 11.47
CA ALA A 70 -2.21 10.87 11.71
C ALA A 70 -2.15 12.16 10.89
N GLU A 71 -0.96 12.74 10.75
CA GLU A 71 -0.72 13.97 9.99
C GLU A 71 -0.98 13.77 8.50
N ILE A 72 -0.57 12.63 7.95
CA ILE A 72 -0.85 12.24 6.55
C ILE A 72 -2.35 12.00 6.35
N ALA A 73 -2.99 11.26 7.26
CA ALA A 73 -4.43 11.01 7.20
C ALA A 73 -5.25 12.31 7.26
N ALA A 74 -4.82 13.27 8.08
CA ALA A 74 -5.46 14.59 8.17
C ALA A 74 -5.31 15.38 6.85
N GLU A 75 -4.14 15.34 6.21
CA GLU A 75 -3.89 15.99 4.92
C GLU A 75 -4.74 15.36 3.82
N ALA A 76 -4.77 14.02 3.74
CA ALA A 76 -5.61 13.29 2.79
C ALA A 76 -7.11 13.59 3.01
N SER A 77 -7.56 13.67 4.27
CA SER A 77 -8.96 14.03 4.59
C SER A 77 -9.36 15.39 4.04
N ARG A 78 -8.48 16.38 4.17
CA ARG A 78 -8.72 17.75 3.61
C ARG A 78 -8.84 17.71 2.10
N ARG A 79 -7.93 16.99 1.44
CA ARG A 79 -7.87 16.89 -0.02
C ARG A 79 -9.06 16.12 -0.60
N LEU A 80 -9.40 14.97 -0.01
CA LEU A 80 -10.51 14.13 -0.45
C LEU A 80 -11.88 14.67 -0.02
N LYS A 81 -11.93 15.63 0.92
CA LYS A 81 -13.16 16.14 1.55
C LYS A 81 -14.02 15.04 2.17
N MET A 82 -13.36 14.01 2.70
CA MET A 82 -13.97 12.89 3.39
C MET A 82 -13.05 12.38 4.51
N PRO A 83 -13.58 11.66 5.53
CA PRO A 83 -12.73 11.11 6.58
C PRO A 83 -11.73 10.09 6.04
N VAL A 84 -10.46 10.21 6.45
CA VAL A 84 -9.41 9.21 6.29
C VAL A 84 -9.07 8.71 7.69
N SER A 85 -9.14 7.39 7.89
CA SER A 85 -8.88 6.79 9.20
C SER A 85 -7.40 6.56 9.43
N VAL A 86 -6.94 6.79 10.66
CA VAL A 86 -5.61 6.35 11.08
C VAL A 86 -5.66 4.84 11.31
N LEU A 87 -4.90 4.07 10.54
CA LEU A 87 -4.90 2.61 10.61
C LEU A 87 -3.47 2.06 10.43
N PRO A 88 -2.75 1.80 11.50
CA PRO A 88 -1.51 1.03 11.45
C PRO A 88 -1.76 -0.38 10.90
N PHE A 89 -0.82 -0.93 10.14
CA PHE A 89 -0.98 -2.27 9.52
C PHE A 89 -1.20 -3.39 10.54
N SER A 90 -0.65 -3.25 11.76
CA SER A 90 -0.88 -4.17 12.88
C SER A 90 -2.31 -4.16 13.41
N GLU A 91 -3.08 -3.12 13.13
CA GLU A 91 -4.44 -2.92 13.61
C GLU A 91 -5.52 -3.28 12.58
N ILE A 92 -5.16 -3.87 11.44
CA ILE A 92 -6.11 -4.40 10.47
C ILE A 92 -6.84 -5.60 11.12
N THR A 93 -8.08 -5.39 11.56
CA THR A 93 -8.92 -6.41 12.24
C THR A 93 -10.10 -6.87 11.38
N ALA A 94 -10.34 -6.24 10.25
CA ALA A 94 -11.43 -6.59 9.34
C ALA A 94 -11.38 -8.06 8.91
N VAL A 95 -12.56 -8.66 8.71
CA VAL A 95 -12.72 -10.04 8.25
C VAL A 95 -13.70 -10.06 7.08
N SER A 96 -13.29 -10.55 5.92
CA SER A 96 -14.12 -10.70 4.72
C SER A 96 -14.97 -9.45 4.43
N ALA A 97 -14.37 -8.26 4.57
CA ALA A 97 -15.07 -6.98 4.50
C ALA A 97 -14.88 -6.26 3.16
N PHE A 98 -13.78 -6.55 2.45
CA PHE A 98 -13.38 -5.81 1.26
C PHE A 98 -13.28 -6.73 0.04
N ASP A 99 -13.67 -6.20 -1.11
CA ASP A 99 -13.54 -6.84 -2.42
C ASP A 99 -12.15 -6.58 -3.01
N GLY A 100 -11.52 -5.48 -2.63
CA GLY A 100 -10.15 -5.12 -3.00
C GLY A 100 -9.37 -4.50 -1.84
N ILE A 101 -8.05 -4.72 -1.81
CA ILE A 101 -7.11 -4.01 -0.93
C ILE A 101 -5.97 -3.48 -1.79
N TRP A 102 -5.76 -2.16 -1.72
CA TRP A 102 -4.73 -1.43 -2.44
C TRP A 102 -3.68 -0.91 -1.46
N ALA A 103 -2.41 -1.28 -1.68
CA ALA A 103 -1.28 -0.92 -0.80
C ALA A 103 -0.08 -0.44 -1.63
N ASN A 104 -0.23 0.69 -2.30
CA ASN A 104 0.79 1.22 -3.20
C ASN A 104 1.90 1.94 -2.41
N ALA A 105 3.13 1.44 -2.49
CA ALA A 105 4.33 2.02 -1.89
C ALA A 105 4.23 2.31 -0.38
N CYS A 106 3.56 1.44 0.38
CA CYS A 106 3.42 1.62 1.83
C CYS A 106 3.92 0.41 2.65
N LEU A 107 3.65 -0.83 2.24
CA LEU A 107 4.11 -2.04 2.94
C LEU A 107 5.64 -2.22 2.87
N LEU A 108 6.32 -1.48 2.03
CA LEU A 108 7.78 -1.42 1.95
C LEU A 108 8.43 -0.88 3.23
N HIS A 109 7.67 -0.23 4.12
CA HIS A 109 8.13 0.25 5.42
C HIS A 109 7.89 -0.74 6.57
N VAL A 110 7.28 -1.89 6.29
CA VAL A 110 7.06 -2.95 7.30
C VAL A 110 8.34 -3.78 7.44
N PRO A 111 8.86 -4.02 8.65
CA PRO A 111 9.99 -4.93 8.86
C PRO A 111 9.73 -6.30 8.23
N ARG A 112 10.75 -6.92 7.65
CA ARG A 112 10.61 -8.25 7.00
C ARG A 112 10.03 -9.29 7.95
N VAL A 113 10.41 -9.25 9.22
CA VAL A 113 9.91 -10.17 10.26
C VAL A 113 8.41 -10.04 10.48
N ASP A 114 7.83 -8.86 10.28
CA ASP A 114 6.41 -8.57 10.52
C ASP A 114 5.55 -8.66 9.26
N LEU A 115 6.15 -8.63 8.06
CA LEU A 115 5.43 -8.54 6.80
C LEU A 115 4.48 -9.73 6.58
N GLY A 116 4.88 -10.95 6.98
CA GLY A 116 4.02 -12.13 6.90
C GLY A 116 2.74 -12.00 7.74
N ALA A 117 2.86 -11.45 8.96
CA ALA A 117 1.69 -11.19 9.80
C ALA A 117 0.76 -10.13 9.21
N VAL A 118 1.32 -9.08 8.59
CA VAL A 118 0.54 -8.04 7.89
C VAL A 118 -0.19 -8.64 6.68
N LEU A 119 0.48 -9.44 5.85
CA LEU A 119 -0.15 -10.12 4.70
C LEU A 119 -1.28 -11.06 5.15
N SER A 120 -1.11 -11.77 6.27
CA SER A 120 -2.17 -12.61 6.85
C SER A 120 -3.40 -11.79 7.26
N ARG A 121 -3.23 -10.59 7.83
CA ARG A 121 -4.32 -9.66 8.16
C ARG A 121 -5.03 -9.14 6.91
N ILE A 122 -4.27 -8.78 5.87
CA ILE A 122 -4.79 -8.35 4.57
C ILE A 122 -5.62 -9.48 3.94
N HIS A 123 -5.07 -10.69 3.88
CA HIS A 123 -5.77 -11.86 3.36
C HIS A 123 -7.07 -12.13 4.12
N ARG A 124 -7.07 -12.03 5.46
CA ARG A 124 -8.29 -12.18 6.28
C ARG A 124 -9.32 -11.10 5.99
N ALA A 125 -8.90 -9.86 5.75
CA ALA A 125 -9.79 -8.73 5.47
C ALA A 125 -10.47 -8.82 4.09
N LEU A 126 -9.86 -9.51 3.13
CA LEU A 126 -10.44 -9.77 1.82
C LEU A 126 -11.57 -10.80 1.89
N ARG A 127 -12.60 -10.60 1.05
CA ARG A 127 -13.59 -11.62 0.71
C ARG A 127 -12.97 -12.69 -0.18
N GLN A 128 -13.61 -13.84 -0.27
CA GLN A 128 -13.28 -14.85 -1.28
C GLN A 128 -13.36 -14.23 -2.69
N GLY A 129 -12.37 -14.49 -3.53
CA GLY A 129 -12.23 -13.84 -4.84
C GLY A 129 -11.75 -12.38 -4.78
N GLY A 130 -11.52 -11.83 -3.58
CA GLY A 130 -11.04 -10.46 -3.40
C GLY A 130 -9.61 -10.27 -3.89
N VAL A 131 -9.31 -9.07 -4.39
CA VAL A 131 -8.05 -8.73 -5.06
C VAL A 131 -7.15 -7.93 -4.13
N PHE A 132 -5.87 -8.28 -4.07
CA PHE A 132 -4.84 -7.54 -3.34
C PHE A 132 -3.76 -7.05 -4.30
N TYR A 133 -3.35 -5.81 -4.12
CA TYR A 133 -2.19 -5.23 -4.78
C TYR A 133 -1.28 -4.58 -3.76
N ALA A 134 0.04 -4.75 -3.94
CA ALA A 134 1.07 -4.00 -3.20
C ALA A 134 2.27 -3.71 -4.09
N SER A 135 2.98 -2.60 -3.81
CA SER A 135 4.26 -2.31 -4.44
C SER A 135 5.37 -2.10 -3.42
N PHE A 136 6.58 -2.52 -3.82
CA PHE A 136 7.78 -2.48 -2.99
C PHE A 136 8.95 -1.94 -3.81
N LYS A 137 9.92 -1.31 -3.14
CA LYS A 137 11.25 -1.08 -3.73
C LYS A 137 12.00 -2.40 -3.72
N GLY A 138 12.47 -2.85 -4.87
CA GLY A 138 13.26 -4.08 -5.00
C GLY A 138 14.66 -3.96 -4.41
N GLY A 139 15.20 -5.07 -3.90
CA GLY A 139 16.54 -5.16 -3.35
C GLY A 139 16.78 -6.49 -2.65
N GLU A 140 17.90 -6.60 -1.93
CA GLU A 140 18.30 -7.86 -1.28
C GLU A 140 18.32 -7.79 0.25
N ALA A 141 18.39 -6.59 0.83
CA ALA A 141 18.52 -6.40 2.27
C ALA A 141 17.73 -5.21 2.77
N GLU A 142 17.05 -5.36 3.91
CA GLU A 142 16.36 -4.27 4.60
C GLU A 142 17.34 -3.22 5.13
N GLY A 143 16.91 -1.97 5.23
CA GLY A 143 17.77 -0.88 5.69
C GLY A 143 17.06 0.47 5.67
N HIS A 144 17.84 1.52 5.90
CA HIS A 144 17.37 2.90 5.89
C HIS A 144 17.92 3.65 4.68
N ASP A 145 17.10 4.53 4.12
CA ASP A 145 17.58 5.46 3.09
C ASP A 145 18.30 6.68 3.69
N ALA A 146 18.77 7.58 2.82
CA ALA A 146 19.47 8.79 3.23
C ALA A 146 18.60 9.76 4.07
N LEU A 147 17.29 9.61 4.06
CA LEU A 147 16.33 10.38 4.85
C LEU A 147 15.96 9.68 6.17
N GLY A 148 16.59 8.55 6.48
CA GLY A 148 16.34 7.76 7.69
C GLY A 148 15.07 6.92 7.65
N ARG A 149 14.40 6.80 6.50
CA ARG A 149 13.20 5.95 6.36
C ARG A 149 13.64 4.50 6.19
N TYR A 150 13.03 3.61 6.97
CA TYR A 150 13.23 2.18 6.83
C TYR A 150 12.54 1.63 5.57
N TYR A 151 13.21 0.71 4.88
CA TYR A 151 12.67 -0.06 3.76
C TYR A 151 13.04 -1.54 3.87
N ASN A 152 12.12 -2.41 3.52
CA ASN A 152 12.34 -3.86 3.55
C ASN A 152 13.02 -4.42 2.29
N TYR A 153 13.11 -3.68 1.20
CA TYR A 153 13.80 -4.02 -0.06
C TYR A 153 13.74 -5.52 -0.41
N PRO A 154 12.57 -6.13 -0.65
CA PRO A 154 12.48 -7.54 -0.97
C PRO A 154 13.10 -7.83 -2.34
N SER A 155 13.70 -9.01 -2.51
CA SER A 155 13.89 -9.58 -3.85
C SER A 155 12.59 -10.21 -4.36
N MET A 156 12.45 -10.34 -5.68
CA MET A 156 11.26 -10.95 -6.28
C MET A 156 11.05 -12.40 -5.78
N PRO A 157 12.08 -13.28 -5.75
CA PRO A 157 11.91 -14.63 -5.21
C PRO A 157 11.46 -14.65 -3.74
N TRP A 158 12.02 -13.76 -2.91
CA TRP A 158 11.65 -13.68 -1.50
C TRP A 158 10.19 -13.24 -1.32
N LEU A 159 9.75 -12.24 -2.11
CA LEU A 159 8.38 -11.74 -2.05
C LEU A 159 7.37 -12.79 -2.55
N MET A 160 7.71 -13.54 -3.61
CA MET A 160 6.92 -14.68 -4.08
C MET A 160 6.79 -15.76 -3.00
N MET A 161 7.92 -16.21 -2.44
CA MET A 161 7.93 -17.21 -1.37
C MET A 161 7.08 -16.79 -0.17
N LEU A 162 7.16 -15.52 0.23
CA LEU A 162 6.34 -14.99 1.32
C LEU A 162 4.86 -14.98 0.95
N GLY A 163 4.51 -14.60 -0.27
CA GLY A 163 3.13 -14.61 -0.77
C GLY A 163 2.55 -16.03 -0.77
N GLU A 164 3.30 -17.02 -1.21
CA GLU A 164 2.90 -18.44 -1.27
C GLU A 164 2.57 -19.06 0.10
N THR A 165 2.91 -18.39 1.21
CA THR A 165 2.50 -18.83 2.55
C THR A 165 1.00 -18.73 2.81
N LEU A 166 0.26 -18.05 1.93
CA LEU A 166 -1.18 -17.83 2.05
C LEU A 166 -1.93 -18.44 0.85
N PRO A 167 -3.19 -18.89 1.03
CA PRO A 167 -3.95 -19.53 -0.03
C PRO A 167 -4.53 -18.51 -1.02
N TRP A 168 -3.76 -18.17 -2.03
CA TRP A 168 -4.21 -17.37 -3.17
C TRP A 168 -4.63 -18.29 -4.34
N SER A 169 -5.71 -17.95 -5.04
CA SER A 169 -6.07 -18.59 -6.32
C SER A 169 -5.25 -18.03 -7.49
N TYR A 170 -4.68 -16.85 -7.30
CA TYR A 170 -3.74 -16.20 -8.21
C TYR A 170 -2.72 -15.41 -7.40
N LEU A 171 -1.44 -15.53 -7.76
CA LEU A 171 -0.35 -14.73 -7.19
C LEU A 171 0.67 -14.47 -8.29
N ALA A 172 1.04 -13.21 -8.48
CA ALA A 172 2.08 -12.80 -9.39
C ALA A 172 2.89 -11.65 -8.81
N VAL A 173 4.18 -11.64 -9.11
CA VAL A 173 5.07 -10.51 -8.86
C VAL A 173 5.75 -10.15 -10.17
N ASP A 174 5.65 -8.90 -10.58
CA ASP A 174 6.39 -8.36 -11.71
C ASP A 174 7.25 -7.17 -11.29
N MET A 175 8.12 -6.70 -12.18
CA MET A 175 9.06 -5.61 -11.90
C MET A 175 8.98 -4.53 -12.98
N THR A 176 9.07 -3.28 -12.54
CA THR A 176 9.30 -2.13 -13.43
C THR A 176 10.46 -1.28 -12.94
N HIS A 177 11.07 -0.56 -13.87
CA HIS A 177 12.07 0.45 -13.57
C HIS A 177 11.41 1.82 -13.51
N GLY A 178 11.72 2.62 -12.49
CA GLY A 178 11.14 3.95 -12.32
C GLY A 178 11.96 4.84 -11.41
N GLY A 179 11.40 5.99 -11.03
CA GLY A 179 11.94 6.89 -10.04
C GLY A 179 11.32 6.66 -8.65
N ALA A 180 12.04 7.09 -7.60
CA ALA A 180 11.52 7.15 -6.24
C ALA A 180 11.32 8.61 -5.79
N TYR A 181 10.79 8.81 -4.59
CA TYR A 181 10.57 10.14 -4.00
C TYR A 181 11.84 11.00 -3.93
N ASP A 182 12.97 10.38 -3.74
CA ASP A 182 14.31 11.00 -3.71
C ASP A 182 14.93 11.23 -5.10
N GLY A 183 14.17 10.95 -6.19
CA GLY A 183 14.61 11.09 -7.57
C GLY A 183 15.57 10.00 -8.03
N GLN A 184 15.89 9.01 -7.20
CA GLN A 184 16.82 7.94 -7.57
C GLN A 184 16.14 6.89 -8.45
N PRO A 185 16.86 6.30 -9.43
CA PRO A 185 16.40 5.13 -10.16
C PRO A 185 16.07 4.00 -9.17
N THR A 186 14.93 3.36 -9.37
CA THR A 186 14.41 2.35 -8.43
C THR A 186 13.73 1.23 -9.20
N ASP A 187 14.05 0.00 -8.84
CA ASP A 187 13.31 -1.17 -9.25
C ASP A 187 12.07 -1.31 -8.36
N TRP A 188 10.90 -1.31 -8.97
CA TRP A 188 9.64 -1.50 -8.28
C TRP A 188 9.11 -2.90 -8.51
N LEU A 189 8.87 -3.63 -7.43
CA LEU A 189 8.17 -4.91 -7.45
C LEU A 189 6.68 -4.67 -7.21
N HIS A 190 5.85 -5.34 -8.00
CA HIS A 190 4.40 -5.24 -7.97
C HIS A 190 3.80 -6.61 -7.70
N LEU A 191 3.19 -6.78 -6.55
CA LEU A 191 2.48 -7.99 -6.16
C LEU A 191 0.99 -7.83 -6.45
N LEU A 192 0.41 -8.76 -7.21
CA LEU A 192 -1.02 -8.88 -7.43
C LEU A 192 -1.47 -10.28 -7.03
N ALA A 193 -2.47 -10.37 -6.17
CA ALA A 193 -3.00 -11.64 -5.69
C ALA A 193 -4.53 -11.64 -5.66
N VAL A 194 -5.14 -12.82 -5.79
CA VAL A 194 -6.59 -13.05 -5.66
C VAL A 194 -6.80 -14.12 -4.60
N LYS A 195 -7.62 -13.82 -3.61
CA LYS A 195 -7.93 -14.76 -2.52
C LYS A 195 -8.70 -15.98 -3.05
N ALA A 196 -8.25 -17.20 -2.66
CA ALA A 196 -8.95 -18.44 -2.96
C ALA A 196 -10.32 -18.53 -2.30
#